data_1161bcbde37dd99edfb0c95dce481098
#
_entry.id   1161bcbde37dd99edfb0c95dce481098
#
_cell.length_a   1.000
_cell.length_b   1.000
_cell.length_c   1.000
_cell.angle_alpha   90.00
_cell.angle_beta   90.00
_cell.angle_gamma   90.00
#
_symmetry.space_group_name_H-M   'P 1'
#
loop_
_entity.id
_entity.type
_entity.pdbx_description
1 polymer ?
#
loop_
_entity_poly.entity_id
_entity_poly.type
_entity_poly.pdbx_seq_one_letter_code
_entity_poly.pdbx_strand_id
1 'polypeptide(L)' 'MCLNCGCGEVEERHKDGDITLSDLKRAASNHNLEVEQAADNIHSAAKAQKEAGRIS' A
#
# COMPACT_ATOMS: atom_id res chain seq x y z
N MET A 1 2.61 -13.19 0.89
CA MET A 1 3.05 -12.05 0.20
C MET A 1 3.01 -10.88 1.11
N CYS A 2 4.14 -10.32 1.32
CA CYS A 2 4.10 -8.95 1.76
C CYS A 2 3.17 -8.21 0.79
N LEU A 3 2.46 -7.25 1.28
CA LEU A 3 1.42 -6.61 0.51
C LEU A 3 1.97 -5.92 -0.75
N ASN A 4 3.17 -5.37 -0.65
CA ASN A 4 3.74 -4.57 -1.73
C ASN A 4 4.53 -5.37 -2.77
N CYS A 5 5.01 -6.58 -2.44
CA CYS A 5 5.78 -7.35 -3.43
C CYS A 5 4.92 -8.28 -4.28
N GLY A 6 3.71 -8.55 -3.87
CA GLY A 6 2.78 -9.37 -4.65
C GLY A 6 2.95 -10.88 -4.51
N CYS A 7 3.58 -11.39 -3.43
CA CYS A 7 3.87 -12.83 -3.30
C CYS A 7 2.77 -13.67 -2.63
N GLY A 8 1.73 -13.07 -2.05
CA GLY A 8 0.59 -13.80 -1.48
C GLY A 8 0.53 -13.82 0.05
N GLU A 9 1.59 -13.42 0.73
CA GLU A 9 1.66 -13.44 2.20
C GLU A 9 1.51 -12.04 2.75
N VAL A 10 0.27 -11.57 2.82
CA VAL A 10 -0.04 -10.15 3.09
C VAL A 10 0.43 -9.65 4.45
N GLU A 11 0.67 -10.53 5.42
CA GLU A 11 1.16 -10.14 6.74
C GLU A 11 2.65 -10.45 6.95
N GLU A 12 3.32 -11.00 5.96
CA GLU A 12 4.75 -11.30 6.06
C GLU A 12 5.58 -10.16 5.52
N ARG A 13 6.46 -9.64 6.37
CA ARG A 13 7.42 -8.62 5.95
C ARG A 13 8.73 -9.33 5.56
N HIS A 14 8.95 -9.47 4.25
CA HIS A 14 10.14 -10.19 3.76
C HIS A 14 11.41 -9.38 3.92
N LYS A 15 11.30 -8.06 3.87
CA LYS A 15 12.44 -7.13 4.05
C LYS A 15 11.99 -5.93 4.85
N ASP A 16 12.93 -5.27 5.50
CA ASP A 16 12.63 -4.02 6.19
C ASP A 16 12.05 -3.02 5.20
N GLY A 17 11.01 -2.34 5.60
CA GLY A 17 10.34 -1.37 4.74
C GLY A 17 9.18 -1.92 3.95
N ASP A 18 9.03 -3.25 3.89
CA ASP A 18 7.86 -3.85 3.24
C ASP A 18 6.60 -3.52 4.03
N ILE A 19 5.50 -3.38 3.30
CA ILE A 19 4.20 -3.03 3.88
C ILE A 19 3.39 -4.30 4.07
N THR A 20 2.84 -4.48 5.28
CA THR A 20 1.95 -5.59 5.58
C THR A 20 0.50 -5.14 5.56
N LEU A 21 -0.43 -6.11 5.60
CA LEU A 21 -1.85 -5.80 5.71
C LEU A 21 -2.16 -5.02 6.97
N SER A 22 -1.48 -5.31 8.09
CA SER A 22 -1.65 -4.56 9.33
C SER A 22 -1.27 -3.09 9.17
N ASP A 23 -0.22 -2.82 8.42
CA ASP A 23 0.20 -1.45 8.12
C ASP A 23 -0.89 -0.72 7.32
N LEU A 24 -1.47 -1.40 6.34
CA LEU A 24 -2.54 -0.83 5.52
C LEU A 24 -3.80 -0.58 6.35
N LYS A 25 -4.16 -1.51 7.21
CA LYS A 25 -5.31 -1.36 8.11
C LYS A 25 -5.15 -0.13 9.00
N ARG A 26 -3.95 0.08 9.54
CA ARG A 26 -3.65 1.23 10.40
C ARG A 26 -3.77 2.53 9.63
N ALA A 27 -3.24 2.57 8.41
CA ALA A 27 -3.33 3.75 7.57
C ALA A 27 -4.79 4.10 7.25
N ALA A 28 -5.59 3.10 6.92
CA ALA A 28 -7.01 3.30 6.64
C ALA A 28 -7.75 3.83 7.87
N SER A 29 -7.47 3.23 9.04
CA SER A 29 -8.11 3.61 10.30
C SER A 29 -7.83 5.07 10.68
N ASN A 30 -6.66 5.59 10.32
CA ASN A 30 -6.30 6.98 10.61
C ASN A 30 -7.30 7.99 10.02
N HIS A 31 -7.98 7.62 8.95
CA HIS A 31 -8.91 8.51 8.26
C HIS A 31 -10.31 7.91 8.13
N ASN A 32 -10.62 6.88 8.93
CA ASN A 32 -11.91 6.20 8.92
C ASN A 32 -12.29 5.66 7.53
N LEU A 33 -11.30 5.15 6.80
CA LEU A 33 -11.50 4.61 5.46
C LEU A 33 -11.59 3.08 5.51
N GLU A 34 -12.30 2.51 4.52
CA GLU A 34 -12.20 1.09 4.27
C GLU A 34 -10.77 0.76 3.80
N VAL A 35 -10.28 -0.42 4.15
CA VAL A 35 -8.92 -0.84 3.78
C VAL A 35 -8.71 -0.79 2.27
N GLU A 36 -9.70 -1.28 1.53
CA GLU A 36 -9.64 -1.28 0.06
C GLU A 36 -9.59 0.14 -0.50
N GLN A 37 -10.34 1.06 0.10
CA GLN A 37 -10.32 2.46 -0.33
C GLN A 37 -8.96 3.09 -0.10
N ALA A 38 -8.32 2.79 1.02
CA ALA A 38 -6.96 3.28 1.29
C ALA A 38 -5.99 2.75 0.24
N ALA A 39 -6.10 1.48 -0.13
CA ALA A 39 -5.28 0.88 -1.18
C ALA A 39 -5.51 1.55 -2.52
N ASP A 40 -6.77 1.83 -2.86
CA ASP A 40 -7.11 2.54 -4.11
C ASP A 40 -6.51 3.94 -4.14
N ASN A 41 -6.55 4.64 -3.01
CA ASN A 41 -5.95 5.97 -2.90
C ASN A 41 -4.44 5.93 -3.14
N ILE A 42 -3.78 4.92 -2.58
CA ILE A 42 -2.34 4.71 -2.76
C ILE A 42 -2.03 4.45 -4.25
N HIS A 43 -2.81 3.57 -4.85
CA HIS A 43 -2.63 3.24 -6.27
C HIS A 43 -2.80 4.49 -7.15
N SER A 44 -3.85 5.26 -6.92
CA SER A 44 -4.14 6.48 -7.69
C SER A 44 -3.03 7.51 -7.53
N ALA A 45 -2.53 7.69 -6.29
CA ALA A 45 -1.45 8.62 -6.01
C ALA A 45 -0.15 8.19 -6.70
N ALA A 46 0.17 6.89 -6.65
CA ALA A 46 1.37 6.36 -7.30
C ALA A 46 1.29 6.54 -8.81
N LYS A 47 0.13 6.26 -9.39
CA LYS A 47 -0.10 6.44 -10.82
C LYS A 47 0.08 7.89 -11.23
N ALA A 48 -0.47 8.83 -10.44
CA ALA A 48 -0.34 10.25 -10.71
C ALA A 48 1.13 10.71 -10.65
N GLN A 49 1.90 10.20 -9.69
CA GLN A 49 3.32 10.53 -9.58
C GLN A 49 4.10 10.00 -10.76
N LYS A 50 3.77 8.82 -11.25
CA LYS A 50 4.41 8.25 -12.43
C LYS A 50 4.12 9.10 -13.67
N GLU A 51 2.86 9.50 -13.86
CA GLU A 51 2.45 10.34 -14.98
C GLU A 51 3.10 11.72 -14.92
N ALA A 52 3.35 12.24 -13.72
CA ALA A 52 4.03 13.51 -13.52
C ALA A 52 5.56 13.41 -13.66
N GLY A 53 6.08 12.21 -13.87
CA GLY A 53 7.52 11.98 -14.03
C GLY A 53 8.33 12.01 -12.74
N ARG A 54 7.68 11.90 -11.58
CA ARG A 54 8.36 11.91 -10.28
C ARG A 54 8.85 10.54 -9.85
N ILE A 55 8.25 9.49 -10.38
CA ILE A 55 8.64 8.09 -10.12
C ILE A 55 8.59 7.34 -11.44
N SER A 56 9.28 6.20 -11.50
CA SER A 56 9.32 5.36 -12.70
C SER A 56 8.34 4.20 -12.62
#